data_a7d1f5e7e0dfa56b0f8e59920783298e
#
_entry.id   a7d1f5e7e0dfa56b0f8e59920783298e
#
_cell.length_a   1.000
_cell.length_b   1.000
_cell.length_c   1.000
_cell.angle_alpha   90.00
_cell.angle_beta   90.00
_cell.angle_gamma   90.00
#
_symmetry.space_group_name_H-M   'P 1'
#
loop_
_entity.id
_entity.type
_entity.pdbx_description
1 polymer ?
#
loop_
_entity_poly.entity_id
_entity_poly.type
_entity_poly.pdbx_seq_one_letter_code
_entity_poly.pdbx_strand_id
1 'polypeptide(L)'
;MILDHILEATADRVALLPDSFPTCTFGKPRSLSQAIRSVVRSNAIIGELKFFSPLKGVLREPADPSGLAQDLIQGGCVALSVLTEPAFFRGSPDMLTKIRQSSPVPVLRKDFIIDEK
;
A
#
# COMPACT_ATOMS: atom_id res chain seq x y z
N MET A 1 9.64 2.51 -22.37
CA MET A 1 10.15 2.11 -21.04
C MET A 1 8.98 1.61 -20.20
N ILE A 2 9.21 0.75 -19.25
CA ILE A 2 8.10 0.18 -18.46
C ILE A 2 7.32 1.26 -17.69
N LEU A 3 7.97 2.30 -17.24
CA LEU A 3 7.32 3.41 -16.54
C LEU A 3 6.28 4.11 -17.43
N ASP A 4 6.56 4.28 -18.70
CA ASP A 4 5.62 4.90 -19.63
C ASP A 4 4.33 4.07 -19.75
N HIS A 5 4.45 2.75 -19.87
CA HIS A 5 3.30 1.84 -19.90
C HIS A 5 2.50 1.84 -18.59
N ILE A 6 3.19 1.94 -17.45
CA ILE A 6 2.53 2.06 -16.14
C ILE A 6 1.74 3.37 -16.05
N LEU A 7 2.33 4.48 -16.51
CA LEU A 7 1.67 5.79 -16.48
C LEU A 7 0.47 5.85 -17.44
N GLU A 8 0.56 5.26 -18.63
CA GLU A 8 -0.56 5.11 -19.55
C GLU A 8 -1.71 4.33 -18.91
N ALA A 9 -1.43 3.15 -18.36
CA ALA A 9 -2.44 2.33 -17.68
C ALA A 9 -3.03 3.04 -16.44
N THR A 10 -2.22 3.85 -15.76
CA THR A 10 -2.69 4.66 -14.63
C THR A 10 -3.62 5.78 -15.09
N ALA A 11 -3.29 6.46 -16.20
CA ALA A 11 -4.15 7.50 -16.77
C ALA A 11 -5.50 6.92 -17.22
N ASP A 12 -5.51 5.77 -17.88
CA ASP A 12 -6.73 5.07 -18.28
C ASP A 12 -7.60 4.71 -17.06
N ARG A 13 -6.97 4.19 -16.01
CA ARG A 13 -7.65 3.85 -14.75
C ARG A 13 -8.26 5.10 -14.09
N VAL A 14 -7.51 6.20 -14.01
CA VAL A 14 -7.97 7.46 -13.42
C VAL A 14 -9.14 8.05 -14.21
N ALA A 15 -9.12 7.96 -15.55
CA ALA A 15 -10.21 8.45 -16.40
C ALA A 15 -11.55 7.75 -16.13
N LEU A 16 -11.52 6.50 -15.61
CA LEU A 16 -12.72 5.74 -15.26
C LEU A 16 -13.23 6.02 -13.84
N LEU A 17 -12.47 6.76 -13.03
CA LEU A 17 -12.89 7.11 -11.67
C LEU A 17 -14.00 8.17 -11.69
N PRO A 18 -14.94 8.14 -10.73
CA PRO A 18 -15.94 9.20 -10.59
C PRO A 18 -15.28 10.52 -10.20
N ASP A 19 -15.93 11.64 -10.53
CA ASP A 19 -15.42 12.99 -10.20
C ASP A 19 -15.45 13.29 -8.70
N SER A 20 -16.24 12.55 -7.94
CA SER A 20 -16.32 12.68 -6.48
C SER A 20 -16.42 11.31 -5.81
N PHE A 21 -15.79 11.20 -4.66
CA PHE A 21 -15.90 10.03 -3.80
C PHE A 21 -16.63 10.41 -2.50
N PRO A 22 -17.43 9.49 -1.93
CA PRO A 22 -17.95 9.70 -0.60
C PRO A 22 -16.79 9.81 0.39
N THR A 23 -16.88 10.75 1.32
CA THR A 23 -15.88 10.89 2.38
C THR A 23 -15.85 9.62 3.22
N CYS A 24 -14.77 8.88 3.13
CA CYS A 24 -14.59 7.66 3.90
C CYS A 24 -13.89 7.98 5.21
N THR A 25 -14.60 7.88 6.32
CA THR A 25 -14.07 8.15 7.65
C THR A 25 -13.56 6.86 8.31
N PHE A 26 -12.38 6.41 7.95
CA PHE A 26 -11.68 5.32 8.68
C PHE A 26 -10.97 5.82 9.95
N GLY A 27 -11.52 6.84 10.60
CA GLY A 27 -10.90 7.48 11.74
C GLY A 27 -9.69 8.36 11.36
N LYS A 28 -9.02 8.87 12.39
CA LYS A 28 -7.88 9.78 12.20
C LYS A 28 -6.68 9.02 11.59
N PRO A 29 -6.00 9.57 10.57
CA PRO A 29 -4.78 8.99 10.04
C PRO A 29 -3.70 8.85 11.11
N ARG A 30 -2.95 7.76 11.06
CA ARG A 30 -1.77 7.59 11.92
C ARG A 30 -0.56 8.27 11.30
N SER A 31 0.24 8.95 12.13
CA SER A 31 1.41 9.69 11.66
C SER A 31 2.58 8.74 11.38
N LEU A 32 2.99 8.64 10.12
CA LEU A 32 4.18 7.90 9.71
C LEU A 32 5.45 8.51 10.28
N SER A 33 5.58 9.84 10.26
CA SER A 33 6.75 10.53 10.81
C SER A 33 6.90 10.29 12.32
N GLN A 34 5.78 10.26 13.05
CA GLN A 34 5.78 9.96 14.47
C GLN A 34 6.20 8.51 14.75
N ALA A 35 5.69 7.56 13.97
CA ALA A 35 6.05 6.15 14.08
C ALA A 35 7.56 5.94 13.84
N ILE A 36 8.13 6.57 12.83
CA ILE A 36 9.58 6.52 12.54
C ILE A 36 10.39 7.11 13.70
N ARG A 37 10.02 8.28 14.20
CA ARG A 37 10.74 8.96 15.29
C ARG A 37 10.62 8.27 16.64
N SER A 38 9.61 7.42 16.83
CA SER A 38 9.45 6.65 18.08
C SER A 38 10.51 5.58 18.30
N VAL A 39 11.24 5.20 17.25
CA VAL A 39 12.31 4.19 17.32
C VAL A 39 13.62 4.86 17.72
N VAL A 40 14.10 4.56 18.94
CA VAL A 40 15.27 5.25 19.53
C VAL A 40 16.56 4.41 19.55
N ARG A 41 16.47 3.09 19.40
CA ARG A 41 17.62 2.17 19.56
C ARG A 41 17.93 1.30 18.35
N SER A 42 17.18 1.44 17.28
CA SER A 42 17.35 0.65 16.05
C SER A 42 16.88 1.46 14.85
N ASN A 43 16.99 0.90 13.65
CA ASN A 43 16.40 1.47 12.46
C ASN A 43 14.88 1.27 12.45
N ALA A 44 14.13 2.29 12.03
CA ALA A 44 12.72 2.14 11.73
C ALA A 44 12.55 1.33 10.43
N ILE A 45 11.75 0.27 10.49
CA ILE A 45 11.49 -0.60 9.34
C ILE A 45 10.05 -0.39 8.87
N ILE A 46 9.90 -0.12 7.57
CA ILE A 46 8.61 -0.12 6.88
C ILE A 46 8.50 -1.44 6.11
N GLY A 47 7.57 -2.29 6.50
CA GLY A 47 7.31 -3.56 5.81
C GLY A 47 6.46 -3.35 4.55
N GLU A 48 6.86 -3.94 3.41
CA GLU A 48 6.11 -3.82 2.17
C GLU A 48 5.38 -5.11 1.81
N LEU A 49 4.09 -4.99 1.54
CA LEU A 49 3.28 -6.07 0.96
C LEU A 49 3.27 -5.91 -0.56
N LYS A 50 4.08 -6.75 -1.20
CA LYS A 50 4.22 -6.81 -2.66
C LYS A 50 4.27 -8.27 -3.09
N PHE A 51 3.27 -8.72 -3.84
CA PHE A 51 3.12 -10.13 -4.24
C PHE A 51 3.61 -10.40 -5.65
N PHE A 52 3.66 -9.37 -6.48
CA PHE A 52 4.06 -9.44 -7.87
C PHE A 52 4.87 -8.21 -8.27
N SER A 53 5.80 -8.37 -9.20
CA SER A 53 6.46 -7.25 -9.88
C SER A 53 6.67 -7.55 -11.35
N PRO A 54 6.68 -6.54 -12.23
CA PRO A 54 6.86 -6.76 -13.68
C PRO A 54 8.20 -7.36 -14.06
N LEU A 55 9.23 -7.18 -13.23
CA LEU A 55 10.58 -7.70 -13.48
C LEU A 55 10.79 -9.14 -12.99
N LYS A 56 10.13 -9.53 -11.90
CA LYS A 56 10.36 -10.81 -11.22
C LYS A 56 9.17 -11.76 -11.25
N GLY A 57 8.01 -11.30 -11.75
CA GLY A 57 6.78 -12.08 -11.73
C GLY A 57 6.22 -12.25 -10.31
N VAL A 58 5.68 -13.43 -10.01
CA VAL A 58 5.14 -13.75 -8.69
C VAL A 58 6.28 -13.82 -7.67
N LEU A 59 6.15 -13.01 -6.62
CA LEU A 59 7.08 -13.00 -5.48
C LEU A 59 6.56 -13.89 -4.35
N ARG A 60 5.26 -13.85 -4.12
CA ARG A 60 4.55 -14.65 -3.11
C ARG A 60 3.07 -14.72 -3.50
N GLU A 61 2.43 -15.85 -3.26
CA GLU A 61 0.99 -15.97 -3.42
C GLU A 61 0.27 -15.15 -2.31
N PRO A 62 -0.73 -14.33 -2.65
CA PRO A 62 -1.41 -13.46 -1.70
C PRO A 62 -2.52 -14.20 -0.93
N ALA A 63 -2.21 -15.36 -0.34
CA ALA A 63 -3.19 -16.21 0.31
C ALA A 63 -3.81 -15.56 1.56
N ASP A 64 -3.00 -14.81 2.33
CA ASP A 64 -3.45 -14.08 3.52
C ASP A 64 -2.67 -12.78 3.70
N PRO A 65 -3.06 -11.69 2.99
CA PRO A 65 -2.40 -10.40 3.12
C PRO A 65 -2.48 -9.81 4.54
N SER A 66 -3.60 -10.02 5.23
CA SER A 66 -3.79 -9.51 6.59
C SER A 66 -2.91 -10.24 7.59
N GLY A 67 -2.79 -11.57 7.48
CA GLY A 67 -1.88 -12.36 8.31
C GLY A 67 -0.42 -11.95 8.08
N LEU A 68 0.00 -11.80 6.83
CA LEU A 68 1.34 -11.30 6.52
C LEU A 68 1.60 -9.91 7.09
N ALA A 69 0.62 -9.00 7.03
CA ALA A 69 0.73 -7.68 7.64
C ALA A 69 0.94 -7.76 9.15
N GLN A 70 0.21 -8.65 9.85
CA GLN A 70 0.37 -8.87 11.29
C GLN A 70 1.76 -9.45 11.63
N ASP A 71 2.24 -10.41 10.84
CA ASP A 71 3.58 -10.98 11.02
C ASP A 71 4.68 -9.92 10.89
N LEU A 72 4.57 -9.02 9.91
CA LEU A 72 5.49 -7.90 9.73
C LEU A 72 5.47 -6.94 10.93
N ILE A 73 4.29 -6.63 11.46
CA ILE A 73 4.12 -5.78 12.64
C ILE A 73 4.71 -6.45 13.88
N GLN A 74 4.44 -7.73 14.09
CA GLN A 74 5.01 -8.52 15.20
C GLN A 74 6.53 -8.62 15.08
N GLY A 75 7.06 -8.67 13.86
CA GLY A 75 8.50 -8.63 13.58
C GLY A 75 9.17 -7.28 13.84
N GLY A 76 8.39 -6.23 14.17
CA GLY A 76 8.89 -4.92 14.56
C GLY A 76 8.77 -3.82 13.51
N CYS A 77 8.04 -4.04 12.42
CA CYS A 77 7.74 -2.97 11.46
C CYS A 77 6.91 -1.86 12.13
N VAL A 78 7.34 -0.62 11.96
CA VAL A 78 6.66 0.56 12.53
C VAL A 78 5.58 1.13 11.60
N ALA A 79 5.58 0.69 10.35
CA ALA A 79 4.58 1.03 9.33
C ALA A 79 4.55 -0.04 8.25
N LEU A 80 3.51 -0.02 7.44
CA LEU A 80 3.34 -0.89 6.27
C LEU A 80 3.24 -0.07 4.99
N SER A 81 3.78 -0.61 3.90
CA SER A 81 3.59 -0.13 2.53
C SER A 81 2.82 -1.18 1.75
N VAL A 82 1.70 -0.81 1.15
CA VAL A 82 0.80 -1.73 0.45
C VAL A 82 0.67 -1.33 -1.01
N LEU A 83 1.10 -2.21 -1.91
CA LEU A 83 0.96 -2.03 -3.36
C LEU A 83 -0.52 -2.10 -3.74
N THR A 84 -1.04 -1.04 -4.38
CA THR A 84 -2.43 -0.99 -4.88
C THR A 84 -2.53 -0.92 -6.39
N GLU A 85 -1.41 -0.77 -7.10
CA GLU A 85 -1.37 -0.75 -8.55
C GLU A 85 -1.78 -2.13 -9.13
N PRO A 86 -2.86 -2.22 -9.94
CA PRO A 86 -3.44 -3.52 -10.30
C PRO A 86 -2.81 -4.17 -11.53
N ALA A 87 -2.37 -3.41 -12.53
CA ALA A 87 -1.98 -3.93 -13.84
C ALA A 87 -0.58 -4.59 -13.80
N PHE A 88 0.38 -3.97 -13.17
CA PHE A 88 1.80 -4.36 -13.17
C PHE A 88 2.26 -4.98 -11.84
N PHE A 89 1.59 -4.67 -10.75
CA PHE A 89 1.94 -5.18 -9.42
C PHE A 89 0.86 -6.06 -8.78
N ARG A 90 -0.27 -6.24 -9.46
CA ARG A 90 -1.41 -7.04 -9.00
C ARG A 90 -1.91 -6.68 -7.60
N GLY A 91 -1.79 -5.39 -7.25
CA GLY A 91 -2.32 -4.83 -6.01
C GLY A 91 -3.81 -4.50 -6.12
N SER A 92 -4.40 -4.07 -5.01
CA SER A 92 -5.79 -3.59 -5.00
C SER A 92 -6.06 -2.61 -3.86
N PRO A 93 -6.95 -1.62 -4.05
CA PRO A 93 -7.46 -0.78 -2.97
C PRO A 93 -8.17 -1.57 -1.87
N ASP A 94 -8.85 -2.66 -2.21
CA ASP A 94 -9.55 -3.52 -1.23
C ASP A 94 -8.57 -4.17 -0.23
N MET A 95 -7.42 -4.60 -0.71
CA MET A 95 -6.36 -5.13 0.15
C MET A 95 -5.85 -4.07 1.12
N LEU A 96 -5.62 -2.84 0.63
CA LEU A 96 -5.24 -1.70 1.45
C LEU A 96 -6.28 -1.44 2.55
N THR A 97 -7.56 -1.43 2.19
CA THR A 97 -8.68 -1.21 3.13
C THR A 97 -8.69 -2.26 4.23
N LYS A 98 -8.61 -3.54 3.87
CA LYS A 98 -8.58 -4.65 4.84
C LYS A 98 -7.40 -4.55 5.80
N ILE A 99 -6.20 -4.29 5.28
CA ILE A 99 -5.00 -4.14 6.10
C ILE A 99 -5.13 -2.92 7.01
N ARG A 100 -5.63 -1.78 6.51
CA ARG A 100 -5.80 -0.56 7.31
C ARG A 100 -6.78 -0.76 8.47
N GLN A 101 -7.84 -1.50 8.28
CA GLN A 101 -8.85 -1.77 9.31
C GLN A 101 -8.28 -2.55 10.50
N SER A 102 -7.35 -3.49 10.25
CA SER A 102 -6.76 -4.34 11.28
C SER A 102 -5.38 -3.87 11.76
N SER A 103 -4.78 -2.86 11.12
CA SER A 103 -3.43 -2.41 11.44
C SER A 103 -3.40 -1.38 12.57
N PRO A 104 -2.60 -1.57 13.62
CA PRO A 104 -2.34 -0.55 14.64
C PRO A 104 -1.28 0.48 14.20
N VAL A 105 -0.53 0.21 13.13
CA VAL A 105 0.54 1.08 12.61
C VAL A 105 0.08 1.87 11.39
N PRO A 106 0.78 2.96 11.01
CA PRO A 106 0.51 3.66 9.77
C PRO A 106 0.61 2.75 8.54
N VAL A 107 -0.29 2.95 7.57
CA VAL A 107 -0.31 2.23 6.29
C VAL A 107 -0.18 3.22 5.15
N LEU A 108 0.86 3.05 4.33
CA LEU A 108 1.12 3.83 3.13
C LEU A 108 0.48 3.12 1.93
N ARG A 109 -0.33 3.83 1.16
CA ARG A 109 -0.73 3.41 -0.18
C ARG A 109 0.45 3.60 -1.14
N LYS A 110 0.91 2.51 -1.74
CA LYS A 110 1.96 2.55 -2.76
C LYS A 110 1.37 2.31 -4.13
N ASP A 111 1.32 3.37 -4.92
CA ASP A 111 0.74 3.39 -6.26
C ASP A 111 1.39 4.51 -7.08
N PHE A 112 1.06 4.61 -8.37
CA PHE A 112 1.38 5.75 -9.21
C PHE A 112 0.22 6.72 -9.15
N ILE A 113 0.42 7.85 -8.48
CA ILE A 113 -0.61 8.86 -8.23
C ILE A 113 -0.37 10.03 -9.18
N ILE A 114 -1.31 10.25 -10.10
CA ILE A 114 -1.25 11.31 -11.12
C ILE A 114 -2.42 12.30 -11.02
N ASP A 115 -3.39 12.03 -10.16
CA ASP A 115 -4.59 12.85 -9.96
C ASP A 115 -5.02 12.75 -8.49
N GLU A 116 -5.77 13.72 -8.01
CA GLU A 116 -6.31 13.74 -6.64
C GLU A 116 -7.51 12.81 -6.44
N LYS A 117 -8.09 12.30 -7.54
CA LYS A 117 -9.20 11.35 -7.53
C LYS A 117 -8.88 10.03 -6.86
#